data_dcab3cd740716209fff36bb92f5b9c9c
#
_entry.id   dcab3cd740716209fff36bb92f5b9c9c
#
_cell.length_a   1.000
_cell.length_b   1.000
_cell.length_c   1.000
_cell.angle_alpha   90.00
_cell.angle_beta   90.00
_cell.angle_gamma   90.00
#
_symmetry.space_group_name_H-M   'P 1'
#
loop_
_entity.id
_entity.type
_entity.pdbx_description
1 polymer ?
#
loop_
_entity_poly.entity_id
_entity_poly.type
_entity_poly.pdbx_seq_one_letter_code
_entity_poly.pdbx_strand_id
1 'polypeptide(L)'
;MHKKFLLPLLGCALLGAAAISQAQTAPSTPAAAPAPTTAAPAAAAPERQAGFVKSVRGDVKLLSAAATARNAVPGDALASVDRIVTGPDSSAAVVLRDDTTLVVGPSSRLDLKQFHFDATTHEGGLLVSLLRGSMRMITGLIGKTNPDAVRVETQTATIGIRGTDFIVQTDGQP
;
A
#
# COMPACT_ATOMS: atom_id res chain seq x y z
N MET A 1 -29.57 -50.69 -12.64
CA MET A 1 -29.05 -51.40 -13.83
C MET A 1 -27.55 -51.36 -13.66
N HIS A 2 -26.93 -52.27 -13.02
CA HIS A 2 -26.41 -53.59 -13.34
C HIS A 2 -25.57 -53.56 -14.63
N LYS A 3 -24.23 -53.68 -14.46
CA LYS A 3 -23.45 -54.74 -15.09
C LYS A 3 -22.05 -54.79 -14.51
N LYS A 4 -21.85 -55.83 -13.77
CA LYS A 4 -20.65 -56.56 -13.43
C LYS A 4 -20.01 -57.19 -14.69
N PHE A 5 -18.69 -57.43 -14.69
CA PHE A 5 -17.98 -58.57 -15.30
C PHE A 5 -16.52 -58.37 -14.92
N LEU A 6 -15.94 -59.13 -14.04
CA LEU A 6 -15.50 -60.53 -14.00
C LEU A 6 -14.05 -60.73 -14.56
N LEU A 7 -13.17 -61.16 -13.64
CA LEU A 7 -11.83 -61.74 -13.77
C LEU A 7 -11.82 -63.04 -14.61
N PRO A 8 -10.72 -63.54 -15.13
CA PRO A 8 -9.88 -64.55 -14.47
C PRO A 8 -8.37 -64.35 -14.68
N LEU A 9 -7.50 -64.63 -13.72
CA LEU A 9 -6.86 -65.86 -13.23
C LEU A 9 -5.93 -66.61 -14.18
N LEU A 10 -4.70 -66.78 -13.68
CA LEU A 10 -3.79 -67.93 -13.80
C LEU A 10 -2.65 -67.86 -14.84
N GLY A 11 -1.44 -68.13 -14.33
CA GLY A 11 -0.30 -68.51 -15.10
C GLY A 11 1.04 -68.36 -14.38
N CYS A 12 1.39 -69.37 -13.65
CA CYS A 12 2.63 -69.62 -12.93
C CYS A 12 3.77 -70.00 -13.92
N ALA A 13 4.99 -69.55 -13.71
CA ALA A 13 6.21 -70.37 -13.91
C ALA A 13 7.48 -69.67 -13.44
N LEU A 14 8.19 -70.39 -12.65
CA LEU A 14 9.52 -70.17 -12.04
C LEU A 14 10.69 -70.17 -13.06
N LEU A 15 11.77 -69.66 -12.60
CA LEU A 15 13.23 -70.01 -12.73
C LEU A 15 14.11 -68.94 -13.39
N GLY A 16 15.19 -68.66 -12.67
CA GLY A 16 16.42 -68.26 -13.27
C GLY A 16 17.19 -67.14 -12.60
N ALA A 17 18.03 -67.47 -11.67
CA ALA A 17 19.04 -66.59 -11.07
C ALA A 17 20.12 -66.16 -12.09
N ALA A 18 20.50 -64.89 -12.05
CA ALA A 18 21.88 -64.47 -12.31
C ALA A 18 22.04 -63.00 -11.78
N ALA A 19 22.84 -62.90 -10.75
CA ALA A 19 23.33 -61.65 -10.24
C ALA A 19 24.39 -61.07 -11.19
N ILE A 20 24.12 -59.89 -11.75
CA ILE A 20 25.16 -59.06 -12.34
C ILE A 20 25.04 -57.69 -11.65
N SER A 21 25.96 -57.47 -10.74
CA SER A 21 26.21 -56.19 -10.11
C SER A 21 26.77 -55.23 -11.16
N GLN A 22 25.94 -54.31 -11.66
CA GLN A 22 26.42 -53.17 -12.42
C GLN A 22 26.39 -51.94 -11.53
N ALA A 23 27.58 -51.50 -11.23
CA ALA A 23 27.80 -50.18 -10.62
C ALA A 23 27.28 -49.09 -11.60
N GLN A 24 26.12 -48.57 -11.35
CA GLN A 24 25.63 -47.39 -12.05
C GLN A 24 26.30 -46.16 -11.44
N THR A 25 27.29 -45.64 -12.14
CA THR A 25 27.79 -44.29 -11.99
C THR A 25 26.63 -43.32 -12.33
N ALA A 26 26.02 -42.71 -11.32
CA ALA A 26 25.06 -41.67 -11.51
C ALA A 26 25.74 -40.43 -12.13
N PRO A 27 25.22 -39.87 -13.21
CA PRO A 27 25.70 -38.58 -13.70
C PRO A 27 25.33 -37.51 -12.70
N SER A 28 26.35 -36.81 -12.19
CA SER A 28 26.19 -35.61 -11.34
C SER A 28 25.45 -34.55 -12.16
N THR A 29 24.19 -34.33 -11.84
CA THR A 29 23.43 -33.19 -12.31
C THR A 29 24.09 -31.93 -11.77
N PRO A 30 24.50 -30.95 -12.59
CA PRO A 30 24.98 -29.68 -12.07
C PRO A 30 23.86 -29.00 -11.33
N ALA A 31 24.13 -28.67 -10.06
CA ALA A 31 23.25 -27.90 -9.23
C ALA A 31 22.91 -26.58 -9.94
N ALA A 32 21.65 -26.43 -10.30
CA ALA A 32 21.15 -25.17 -10.81
C ALA A 32 21.38 -24.08 -9.73
N ALA A 33 22.16 -23.09 -10.09
CA ALA A 33 22.35 -21.90 -9.28
C ALA A 33 20.98 -21.30 -8.95
N PRO A 34 20.72 -20.85 -7.70
CA PRO A 34 19.47 -20.19 -7.38
C PRO A 34 19.36 -18.92 -8.23
N ALA A 35 18.31 -18.84 -9.02
CA ALA A 35 17.95 -17.64 -9.74
C ALA A 35 17.84 -16.47 -8.74
N PRO A 36 18.28 -15.25 -9.11
CA PRO A 36 18.11 -14.11 -8.24
C PRO A 36 16.61 -13.91 -7.99
N THR A 37 16.19 -14.17 -6.77
CA THR A 37 14.85 -13.82 -6.30
C THR A 37 14.73 -12.30 -6.42
N THR A 38 14.04 -11.85 -7.45
CA THR A 38 13.63 -10.46 -7.55
C THR A 38 12.79 -10.19 -6.33
N ALA A 39 13.36 -9.48 -5.35
CA ALA A 39 12.64 -9.05 -4.16
C ALA A 39 11.45 -8.23 -4.62
N ALA A 40 10.25 -8.77 -4.48
CA ALA A 40 9.03 -7.99 -4.59
C ALA A 40 9.17 -6.80 -3.65
N PRO A 41 8.75 -5.57 -4.04
CA PRO A 41 8.81 -4.43 -3.14
C PRO A 41 8.06 -4.81 -1.87
N ALA A 42 8.78 -4.76 -0.74
CA ALA A 42 8.24 -5.08 0.56
C ALA A 42 6.98 -4.23 0.77
N ALA A 43 5.82 -4.88 0.77
CA ALA A 43 4.57 -4.23 1.14
C ALA A 43 4.83 -3.58 2.52
N ALA A 44 4.73 -2.25 2.58
CA ALA A 44 4.89 -1.51 3.82
C ALA A 44 3.97 -2.13 4.87
N ALA A 45 4.53 -2.44 6.03
CA ALA A 45 3.78 -3.07 7.11
C ALA A 45 2.45 -2.31 7.33
N PRO A 46 1.32 -2.99 7.50
CA PRO A 46 -0.02 -2.38 7.54
C PRO A 46 -0.16 -1.27 8.59
N GLU A 47 0.66 -1.31 9.63
CA GLU A 47 0.68 -0.28 10.69
C GLU A 47 1.24 1.09 10.25
N ARG A 48 2.02 1.12 9.18
CA ARG A 48 2.59 2.36 8.62
C ARG A 48 1.78 2.92 7.48
N GLN A 49 0.79 2.19 7.00
CA GLN A 49 -0.08 2.65 5.93
C GLN A 49 -1.15 3.57 6.51
N ALA A 50 -1.09 4.85 6.14
CA ALA A 50 -2.08 5.85 6.53
C ALA A 50 -3.35 5.76 5.68
N GLY A 51 -3.23 5.36 4.42
CA GLY A 51 -4.33 5.32 3.48
C GLY A 51 -3.89 4.92 2.09
N PHE A 52 -4.64 5.32 1.11
CA PHE A 52 -4.35 5.05 -0.30
C PHE A 52 -4.78 6.22 -1.20
N VAL A 53 -4.17 6.30 -2.36
CA VAL A 53 -4.52 7.26 -3.41
C VAL A 53 -5.78 6.79 -4.12
N LYS A 54 -6.86 7.55 -4.03
CA LYS A 54 -8.14 7.23 -4.67
C LYS A 54 -8.14 7.59 -6.14
N SER A 55 -7.66 8.78 -6.46
CA SER A 55 -7.62 9.26 -7.84
C SER A 55 -6.49 10.26 -8.03
N VAL A 56 -5.96 10.29 -9.25
CA VAL A 56 -4.90 11.20 -9.68
C VAL A 56 -5.31 11.85 -11.00
N ARG A 57 -5.06 13.14 -11.12
CA ARG A 57 -5.19 13.89 -12.37
C ARG A 57 -3.93 14.71 -12.59
N GLY A 58 -3.32 14.62 -13.77
CA GLY A 58 -2.11 15.32 -14.13
C GLY A 58 -0.85 14.74 -13.48
N ASP A 59 0.13 15.60 -13.20
CA ASP A 59 1.41 15.23 -12.60
C ASP A 59 1.32 15.31 -11.07
N VAL A 60 1.35 14.17 -10.43
CA VAL A 60 1.32 14.04 -8.96
C VAL A 60 2.46 13.14 -8.51
N LYS A 61 3.24 13.60 -7.55
CA LYS A 61 4.36 12.87 -6.97
C LYS A 61 4.12 12.60 -5.49
N LEU A 62 4.42 11.38 -5.09
CA LEU A 62 4.52 10.98 -3.69
C LEU A 62 6.00 10.92 -3.32
N LEU A 63 6.36 11.60 -2.24
CA LEU A 63 7.69 11.54 -1.66
C LEU A 63 7.59 10.83 -0.32
N SER A 64 8.31 9.71 -0.19
CA SER A 64 8.41 9.00 1.09
C SER A 64 9.30 9.73 2.08
N ALA A 65 9.29 9.30 3.35
CA ALA A 65 10.21 9.81 4.38
C ALA A 65 11.69 9.70 3.98
N ALA A 66 12.04 8.71 3.13
CA ALA A 66 13.39 8.52 2.59
C ALA A 66 13.70 9.45 1.40
N ALA A 67 12.87 10.47 1.13
CA ALA A 67 12.95 11.38 0.00
C ALA A 67 12.92 10.70 -1.38
N THR A 68 12.43 9.46 -1.46
CA THR A 68 12.22 8.78 -2.73
C THR A 68 10.94 9.31 -3.37
N ALA A 69 11.10 9.97 -4.52
CA ALA A 69 9.97 10.46 -5.30
C ALA A 69 9.46 9.39 -6.25
N ARG A 70 8.15 9.17 -6.28
CA ARG A 70 7.47 8.30 -7.24
C ARG A 70 6.23 9.00 -7.79
N ASN A 71 5.85 8.67 -9.01
CA ASN A 71 4.59 9.16 -9.55
C ASN A 71 3.44 8.47 -8.83
N ALA A 72 2.45 9.25 -8.43
CA ALA A 72 1.27 8.73 -7.78
C ALA A 72 0.37 8.02 -8.80
N VAL A 73 -0.10 6.84 -8.44
CA VAL A 73 -1.07 6.05 -9.22
C VAL A 73 -2.27 5.73 -8.33
N PRO A 74 -3.50 5.70 -8.87
CA PRO A 74 -4.65 5.23 -8.09
C PRO A 74 -4.41 3.83 -7.52
N GLY A 75 -4.68 3.65 -6.23
CA GLY A 75 -4.39 2.43 -5.47
C GLY A 75 -3.04 2.44 -4.72
N ASP A 76 -2.18 3.42 -4.96
CA ASP A 76 -0.92 3.53 -4.23
C ASP A 76 -1.14 3.68 -2.73
N ALA A 77 -0.39 2.93 -1.93
CA ALA A 77 -0.37 3.07 -0.49
C ALA A 77 0.32 4.38 -0.08
N LEU A 78 -0.29 5.07 0.87
CA LEU A 78 0.24 6.28 1.50
C LEU A 78 0.71 5.95 2.91
N ALA A 79 1.96 6.30 3.22
CA ALA A 79 2.50 6.14 4.57
C ALA A 79 2.17 7.36 5.46
N SER A 80 2.27 7.17 6.78
CA SER A 80 1.93 8.21 7.78
C SER A 80 2.85 9.43 7.80
N VAL A 81 3.87 9.47 6.95
CA VAL A 81 4.85 10.56 6.84
C VAL A 81 5.19 10.90 5.37
N ASP A 82 4.28 10.59 4.46
CA ASP A 82 4.46 10.88 3.05
C ASP A 82 4.10 12.33 2.70
N ARG A 83 4.75 12.82 1.65
CA ARG A 83 4.46 14.14 1.05
C ARG A 83 3.82 13.96 -0.31
N ILE A 84 2.77 14.72 -0.56
CA ILE A 84 2.08 14.80 -1.84
C ILE A 84 2.43 16.12 -2.51
N VAL A 85 2.89 16.06 -3.74
CA VAL A 85 3.21 17.24 -4.56
C VAL A 85 2.42 17.15 -5.86
N THR A 86 1.62 18.17 -6.14
CA THR A 86 0.85 18.28 -7.38
C THR A 86 1.44 19.36 -8.26
N GLY A 87 1.49 19.08 -9.57
CA GLY A 87 1.88 20.04 -10.60
C GLY A 87 0.78 21.06 -10.91
N PRO A 88 1.05 22.01 -11.84
CA PRO A 88 0.02 22.87 -12.40
C PRO A 88 -1.10 22.01 -13.02
N ASP A 89 -2.35 22.44 -12.89
CA ASP A 89 -3.52 21.75 -13.43
C ASP A 89 -3.68 20.28 -12.98
N SER A 90 -3.04 19.93 -11.86
CA SER A 90 -3.03 18.58 -11.32
C SER A 90 -3.78 18.50 -10.01
N SER A 91 -4.31 17.32 -9.69
CA SER A 91 -4.97 17.09 -8.41
C SER A 91 -4.88 15.63 -7.98
N ALA A 92 -4.93 15.40 -6.69
CA ALA A 92 -4.97 14.07 -6.12
C ALA A 92 -6.06 13.98 -5.05
N ALA A 93 -6.79 12.88 -5.03
CA ALA A 93 -7.67 12.53 -3.93
C ALA A 93 -7.10 11.31 -3.20
N VAL A 94 -6.97 11.40 -1.90
CA VAL A 94 -6.47 10.35 -1.00
C VAL A 94 -7.54 10.03 0.03
N VAL A 95 -7.64 8.77 0.39
CA VAL A 95 -8.51 8.31 1.47
C VAL A 95 -7.64 7.67 2.53
N LEU A 96 -7.77 8.15 3.76
CA LEU A 96 -7.07 7.61 4.92
C LEU A 96 -7.87 6.45 5.54
N ARG A 97 -7.24 5.70 6.43
CA ARG A 97 -7.86 4.52 7.08
C ARG A 97 -9.03 4.84 7.99
N ASP A 98 -9.16 6.08 8.42
CA ASP A 98 -10.28 6.60 9.20
C ASP A 98 -11.41 7.18 8.34
N ASP A 99 -11.41 6.93 7.03
CA ASP A 99 -12.31 7.50 6.02
C ASP A 99 -12.18 9.02 5.82
N THR A 100 -11.13 9.65 6.37
CA THR A 100 -10.82 11.03 6.01
C THR A 100 -10.44 11.10 4.53
N THR A 101 -11.10 11.97 3.79
CA THR A 101 -10.78 12.22 2.38
C THR A 101 -10.05 13.56 2.25
N LEU A 102 -8.85 13.50 1.66
CA LEU A 102 -8.05 14.67 1.33
C LEU A 102 -8.05 14.86 -0.18
N VAL A 103 -8.43 16.03 -0.64
CA VAL A 103 -8.30 16.43 -2.05
C VAL A 103 -7.28 17.55 -2.14
N VAL A 104 -6.17 17.27 -2.79
CA VAL A 104 -5.07 18.21 -2.98
C VAL A 104 -5.25 18.89 -4.34
N GLY A 105 -5.32 20.20 -4.34
CA GLY A 105 -5.51 21.01 -5.54
C GLY A 105 -4.22 21.17 -6.37
N PRO A 106 -4.26 22.03 -7.40
CA PRO A 106 -3.11 22.26 -8.28
C PRO A 106 -2.00 23.02 -7.58
N SER A 107 -0.77 22.84 -8.06
CA SER A 107 0.44 23.51 -7.55
C SER A 107 0.60 23.44 -6.03
N SER A 108 0.16 22.34 -5.43
CA SER A 108 0.08 22.16 -3.98
C SER A 108 1.18 21.25 -3.46
N ARG A 109 1.56 21.50 -2.19
CA ARG A 109 2.47 20.64 -1.44
C ARG A 109 1.89 20.36 -0.07
N LEU A 110 1.57 19.12 0.17
CA LEU A 110 0.94 18.62 1.39
C LEU A 110 1.84 17.57 2.04
N ASP A 111 2.15 17.75 3.32
CA ASP A 111 2.88 16.79 4.14
C ASP A 111 1.91 16.13 5.12
N LEU A 112 1.86 14.81 5.10
CA LEU A 112 1.25 14.04 6.17
C LEU A 112 2.30 13.89 7.28
N LYS A 113 2.19 14.71 8.32
CA LYS A 113 3.17 14.75 9.42
C LYS A 113 2.99 13.61 10.41
N GLN A 114 1.74 13.29 10.70
CA GLN A 114 1.37 12.25 11.64
C GLN A 114 0.00 11.70 11.27
N PHE A 115 -0.08 10.39 11.28
CA PHE A 115 -1.34 9.67 11.20
C PHE A 115 -1.25 8.40 12.05
N HIS A 116 -2.17 8.25 12.96
CA HIS A 116 -2.43 7.00 13.66
C HIS A 116 -3.93 6.83 13.82
N PHE A 117 -4.40 5.63 13.71
CA PHE A 117 -5.81 5.29 13.81
C PHE A 117 -5.98 3.86 14.31
N ASP A 118 -6.74 3.72 15.39
CA ASP A 118 -7.18 2.43 15.90
C ASP A 118 -8.60 2.14 15.40
N ALA A 119 -8.74 1.08 14.63
CA ALA A 119 -10.02 0.70 14.02
C ALA A 119 -11.03 0.15 15.04
N THR A 120 -10.58 -0.26 16.24
CA THR A 120 -11.42 -0.83 17.28
C THR A 120 -12.03 0.25 18.17
N THR A 121 -11.21 1.21 18.61
CA THR A 121 -11.63 2.30 19.51
C THR A 121 -12.07 3.55 18.74
N HIS A 122 -11.74 3.64 17.44
CA HIS A 122 -11.86 4.83 16.58
C HIS A 122 -11.06 6.04 17.09
N GLU A 123 -10.13 5.78 18.01
CA GLU A 123 -9.20 6.79 18.47
C GLU A 123 -8.06 6.98 17.48
N GLY A 124 -7.54 8.18 17.45
CA GLY A 124 -6.44 8.48 16.54
C GLY A 124 -6.02 9.92 16.57
N GLY A 125 -5.08 10.25 15.69
CA GLY A 125 -4.62 11.62 15.49
C GLY A 125 -4.16 11.83 14.06
N LEU A 126 -4.49 13.00 13.54
CA LEU A 126 -4.14 13.41 12.19
C LEU A 126 -3.52 14.81 12.24
N LEU A 127 -2.28 14.90 11.78
CA LEU A 127 -1.57 16.15 11.59
C LEU A 127 -1.13 16.27 10.13
N VAL A 128 -1.69 17.23 9.44
CA VAL A 128 -1.39 17.53 8.04
C VAL A 128 -0.79 18.93 7.94
N SER A 129 0.24 19.11 7.14
CA SER A 129 0.84 20.41 6.89
C SER A 129 0.68 20.79 5.42
N LEU A 130 -0.03 21.87 5.15
CA LEU A 130 -0.15 22.45 3.82
C LEU A 130 0.90 23.55 3.66
N LEU A 131 1.95 23.25 2.90
CA LEU A 131 3.05 24.20 2.69
C LEU A 131 2.72 25.21 1.61
N ARG A 132 1.93 24.81 0.60
CA ARG A 132 1.56 25.65 -0.54
C ARG A 132 0.33 25.09 -1.23
N GLY A 133 -0.48 25.96 -1.82
CA GLY A 133 -1.60 25.62 -2.67
C GLY A 133 -2.90 25.44 -1.91
N SER A 134 -3.73 24.51 -2.32
CA SER A 134 -5.06 24.29 -1.76
C SER A 134 -5.31 22.83 -1.41
N MET A 135 -6.11 22.64 -0.37
CA MET A 135 -6.54 21.34 0.08
C MET A 135 -7.99 21.40 0.54
N ARG A 136 -8.78 20.42 0.17
CA ARG A 136 -10.09 20.15 0.78
C ARG A 136 -10.00 18.89 1.63
N MET A 137 -10.49 18.95 2.84
CA MET A 137 -10.55 17.83 3.74
C MET A 137 -12.00 17.55 4.14
N ILE A 138 -12.37 16.28 4.05
CA ILE A 138 -13.63 15.77 4.62
C ILE A 138 -13.20 14.83 5.74
N THR A 139 -13.50 15.21 6.98
CA THR A 139 -13.05 14.46 8.16
C THR A 139 -13.77 13.13 8.30
N GLY A 140 -13.01 12.11 8.63
CA GLY A 140 -13.48 10.75 8.88
C GLY A 140 -13.83 10.49 10.35
N LEU A 141 -13.53 9.28 10.80
CA LEU A 141 -13.89 8.78 12.12
C LEU A 141 -13.15 9.51 13.24
N ILE A 142 -11.85 9.81 13.08
CA ILE A 142 -11.07 10.54 14.09
C ILE A 142 -11.72 11.89 14.38
N GLY A 143 -12.03 12.68 13.35
CA GLY A 143 -12.60 14.01 13.52
C GLY A 143 -14.03 14.01 14.05
N LYS A 144 -14.78 12.93 13.85
CA LYS A 144 -16.13 12.75 14.41
C LYS A 144 -16.07 12.38 15.89
N THR A 145 -15.12 11.56 16.30
CA THR A 145 -14.94 11.09 17.68
C THR A 145 -14.21 12.13 18.53
N ASN A 146 -13.12 12.68 17.99
CA ASN A 146 -12.31 13.69 18.67
C ASN A 146 -11.84 14.78 17.68
N PRO A 147 -12.60 15.87 17.52
CA PRO A 147 -12.25 16.94 16.60
C PRO A 147 -10.88 17.58 16.90
N ASP A 148 -10.48 17.66 18.16
CA ASP A 148 -9.22 18.28 18.58
C ASP A 148 -7.98 17.45 18.19
N ALA A 149 -8.17 16.16 17.82
CA ALA A 149 -7.13 15.29 17.33
C ALA A 149 -6.80 15.49 15.83
N VAL A 150 -7.62 16.28 15.13
CA VAL A 150 -7.39 16.63 13.73
C VAL A 150 -6.87 18.06 13.63
N ARG A 151 -5.66 18.22 13.11
CA ARG A 151 -5.01 19.52 12.98
C ARG A 151 -4.44 19.70 11.57
N VAL A 152 -4.58 20.92 11.07
CA VAL A 152 -3.95 21.33 9.83
C VAL A 152 -3.00 22.48 10.14
N GLU A 153 -1.75 22.32 9.77
CA GLU A 153 -0.72 23.34 9.84
C GLU A 153 -0.53 23.99 8.47
N THR A 154 -0.37 25.29 8.48
CA THR A 154 0.15 26.05 7.34
C THR A 154 1.46 26.71 7.78
N GLN A 155 2.13 27.43 6.88
CA GLN A 155 3.36 28.16 7.24
C GLN A 155 3.12 29.23 8.31
N THR A 156 1.90 29.74 8.43
CA THR A 156 1.57 30.90 9.28
C THR A 156 0.61 30.58 10.40
N ALA A 157 -0.09 29.45 10.35
CA ALA A 157 -1.14 29.13 11.32
C ALA A 157 -1.29 27.63 11.56
N THR A 158 -1.74 27.27 12.74
CA THR A 158 -2.25 25.94 13.06
C THR A 158 -3.75 26.03 13.26
N ILE A 159 -4.48 25.23 12.49
CA ILE A 159 -5.94 25.24 12.46
C ILE A 159 -6.44 23.97 13.15
N GLY A 160 -7.13 24.13 14.26
CA GLY A 160 -7.94 23.06 14.87
C GLY A 160 -9.27 22.93 14.14
N ILE A 161 -9.69 21.71 13.84
CA ILE A 161 -10.82 21.46 12.96
C ILE A 161 -12.06 21.14 13.81
N ARG A 162 -13.10 21.93 13.64
CA ARG A 162 -14.45 21.60 14.11
C ARG A 162 -15.39 21.66 12.92
N GLY A 163 -15.63 20.55 12.28
CA GLY A 163 -16.48 20.44 11.10
C GLY A 163 -16.11 19.23 10.26
N THR A 164 -16.98 18.88 9.32
CA THR A 164 -16.82 17.68 8.49
C THR A 164 -16.24 17.96 7.12
N ASP A 165 -16.32 19.20 6.63
CA ASP A 165 -15.84 19.56 5.28
C ASP A 165 -15.33 20.99 5.29
N PHE A 166 -14.09 21.19 4.88
CA PHE A 166 -13.45 22.50 4.83
C PHE A 166 -12.37 22.55 3.74
N ILE A 167 -12.07 23.77 3.32
CA ILE A 167 -11.01 24.04 2.36
C ILE A 167 -9.98 24.95 3.03
N VAL A 168 -8.72 24.60 2.88
CA VAL A 168 -7.58 25.44 3.28
C VAL A 168 -6.81 25.82 2.03
N GLN A 169 -6.46 27.09 1.93
CA GLN A 169 -5.63 27.61 0.86
C GLN A 169 -4.51 28.45 1.46
N THR A 170 -3.31 28.31 0.93
CA THR A 170 -2.16 29.10 1.33
C THR A 170 -1.31 29.42 0.10
N ASP A 171 -0.95 30.70 -0.03
CA ASP A 171 -0.04 31.19 -1.05
C ASP A 171 1.39 31.02 -0.54
N GLY A 172 1.86 29.80 -0.42
CA GLY A 172 3.20 29.52 0.09
C GLY A 172 4.22 30.44 -0.56
N GLN A 173 4.96 31.21 0.25
CA GLN A 173 6.09 32.01 -0.26
C GLN A 173 7.09 31.08 -0.92
N PRO A 174 7.72 31.53 -2.02
CA PRO A 174 8.73 30.78 -2.77
C PRO A 174 9.95 30.42 -1.94
#